data_7eb6f91b070629de20400c2dc6e926f2
#
_entry.id   7eb6f91b070629de20400c2dc6e926f2
#
_cell.length_a   1.000
_cell.length_b   1.000
_cell.length_c   1.000
_cell.angle_alpha   90.00
_cell.angle_beta   90.00
_cell.angle_gamma   90.00
#
_symmetry.space_group_name_H-M   'P 1'
#
loop_
_entity.id
_entity.type
_entity.pdbx_description
1 polymer ?
#
loop_
_entity_poly.entity_id
_entity_poly.type
_entity_poly.pdbx_seq_one_letter_code
_entity_poly.pdbx_strand_id
1 'polypeptide(L)'
;NTIVNIHSTSKGIVAMIVAKLIDENKLDLEKNVADYWPEFANGGKESIKVKTLLSHQAGMYGWRQPIDETDFYKWDYVVDLLANQEPYHKADEKICYHPKTIGFLVGELIKRVTNKSVGKNLEELLNSPLETKCFIGTPSAYHDNIAELISSESLRKAFSDPTNVDEYLITAFLNPANRTKTANTAEWRLAEIPAMNCHSNSGSLAKIYDFFLSHLSNKFISSNTFETLTTVAVSGDDHVMKSPMQWSHAGYSVGGGKLFGKSSKAFGHTGWGGSMAFGDPENGISCAYTMNLLTGSMLGDQRALKLVETIYDAL
;
A
#
# COMPACT_ATOMS: atom_id res chain seq x y z
N ASN A 1 10.79 -1.33 20.76
CA ASN A 1 10.24 -2.63 20.32
C ASN A 1 8.74 -2.60 20.01
N THR A 2 8.06 -1.48 20.33
CA THR A 2 6.64 -1.29 20.04
C THR A 2 6.41 -1.15 18.54
N ILE A 3 5.41 -1.84 18.01
CA ILE A 3 4.93 -1.73 16.64
C ILE A 3 3.52 -1.16 16.62
N VAL A 4 3.08 -0.65 15.49
CA VAL A 4 1.77 -0.04 15.31
C VAL A 4 1.24 -0.35 13.92
N ASN A 5 -0.08 -0.39 13.74
CA ASN A 5 -0.68 -0.48 12.41
C ASN A 5 -0.35 0.78 11.60
N ILE A 6 0.21 0.58 10.40
CA ILE A 6 0.68 1.68 9.53
C ILE A 6 -0.24 1.97 8.34
N HIS A 7 -1.43 1.37 8.32
CA HIS A 7 -2.41 1.53 7.24
C HIS A 7 -1.77 1.45 5.83
N SER A 8 -2.07 2.39 4.94
CA SER A 8 -1.64 2.33 3.54
C SER A 8 -0.13 2.44 3.31
N THR A 9 0.66 2.80 4.32
CA THR A 9 2.13 2.65 4.25
C THR A 9 2.52 1.18 4.01
N SER A 10 1.64 0.22 4.34
CA SER A 10 1.75 -1.20 4.02
C SER A 10 1.99 -1.48 2.54
N LYS A 11 1.38 -0.67 1.64
CA LYS A 11 1.49 -0.85 0.19
C LYS A 11 2.93 -0.72 -0.31
N GLY A 12 3.71 0.20 0.28
CA GLY A 12 5.11 0.35 -0.06
C GLY A 12 5.94 -0.90 0.25
N ILE A 13 5.58 -1.63 1.31
CA ILE A 13 6.23 -2.90 1.66
C ILE A 13 5.81 -4.02 0.69
N VAL A 14 4.52 -4.11 0.36
CA VAL A 14 4.02 -5.08 -0.63
C VAL A 14 4.64 -4.83 -2.01
N ALA A 15 4.85 -3.57 -2.38
CA ALA A 15 5.52 -3.20 -3.63
C ALA A 15 6.96 -3.74 -3.73
N MET A 16 7.68 -3.86 -2.62
CA MET A 16 9.03 -4.47 -2.61
C MET A 16 8.99 -5.97 -2.86
N ILE A 17 7.96 -6.67 -2.37
CA ILE A 17 7.72 -8.09 -2.69
C ILE A 17 7.45 -8.23 -4.19
N VAL A 18 6.57 -7.38 -4.74
CA VAL A 18 6.27 -7.35 -6.19
C VAL A 18 7.53 -7.08 -7.01
N ALA A 19 8.37 -6.12 -6.58
CA ALA A 19 9.62 -5.81 -7.25
C ALA A 19 10.55 -7.03 -7.33
N LYS A 20 10.66 -7.79 -6.23
CA LYS A 20 11.44 -9.04 -6.22
C LYS A 20 10.89 -10.09 -7.17
N LEU A 21 9.57 -10.25 -7.23
CA LEU A 21 8.93 -11.22 -8.12
C LEU A 21 9.06 -10.83 -9.60
N ILE A 22 9.07 -9.55 -9.92
CA ILE A 22 9.33 -9.06 -11.28
C ILE A 22 10.78 -9.31 -11.66
N ASP A 23 11.72 -9.00 -10.77
CA ASP A 23 13.15 -9.22 -11.01
C ASP A 23 13.50 -10.70 -11.22
N GLU A 24 12.77 -11.58 -10.54
CA GLU A 24 12.86 -13.04 -10.71
C GLU A 24 12.05 -13.59 -11.91
N ASN A 25 11.45 -12.75 -12.74
CA ASN A 25 10.57 -13.10 -13.85
C ASN A 25 9.37 -14.00 -13.45
N LYS A 26 8.96 -13.97 -12.19
CA LYS A 26 7.75 -14.65 -11.70
C LYS A 26 6.49 -13.84 -11.97
N LEU A 27 6.63 -12.53 -12.08
CA LEU A 27 5.57 -11.59 -12.44
C LEU A 27 6.08 -10.67 -13.56
N ASP A 28 5.25 -10.41 -14.56
CA ASP A 28 5.59 -9.58 -15.72
C ASP A 28 4.58 -8.44 -15.83
N LEU A 29 5.07 -7.21 -15.89
CA LEU A 29 4.25 -5.98 -15.98
C LEU A 29 3.39 -5.94 -17.25
N GLU A 30 3.86 -6.54 -18.35
CA GLU A 30 3.18 -6.50 -19.65
C GLU A 30 2.16 -7.64 -19.83
N LYS A 31 2.21 -8.66 -19.00
CA LYS A 31 1.21 -9.73 -18.99
C LYS A 31 -0.11 -9.27 -18.39
N ASN A 32 -1.19 -9.93 -18.80
CA ASN A 32 -2.48 -9.71 -18.21
C ASN A 32 -2.55 -10.33 -16.80
N VAL A 33 -3.32 -9.73 -15.91
CA VAL A 33 -3.60 -10.30 -14.60
C VAL A 33 -4.20 -11.68 -14.73
N ALA A 34 -5.07 -11.89 -15.74
CA ALA A 34 -5.71 -13.15 -16.05
C ALA A 34 -4.73 -14.28 -16.44
N ASP A 35 -3.51 -13.97 -16.92
CA ASP A 35 -2.48 -14.96 -17.21
C ASP A 35 -1.98 -15.68 -15.94
N TYR A 36 -2.10 -15.03 -14.80
CA TYR A 36 -1.75 -15.57 -13.47
C TYR A 36 -2.98 -15.98 -12.65
N TRP A 37 -4.09 -15.31 -12.91
CA TRP A 37 -5.35 -15.47 -12.21
C TRP A 37 -6.51 -15.56 -13.21
N PRO A 38 -6.77 -16.75 -13.79
CA PRO A 38 -7.75 -16.91 -14.88
C PRO A 38 -9.15 -16.40 -14.55
N GLU A 39 -9.61 -16.58 -13.29
CA GLU A 39 -10.93 -16.13 -12.84
C GLU A 39 -11.07 -14.60 -12.85
N PHE A 40 -9.97 -13.87 -12.82
CA PHE A 40 -9.97 -12.41 -12.93
C PHE A 40 -10.48 -11.90 -14.28
N ALA A 41 -10.43 -12.73 -15.33
CA ALA A 41 -10.98 -12.40 -16.65
C ALA A 41 -12.50 -12.14 -16.63
N ASN A 42 -13.22 -12.66 -15.63
CA ASN A 42 -14.65 -12.45 -15.51
C ASN A 42 -14.98 -10.94 -15.44
N GLY A 43 -16.17 -10.56 -15.91
CA GLY A 43 -16.62 -9.17 -15.91
C GLY A 43 -15.86 -8.25 -16.88
N GLY A 44 -15.23 -8.80 -17.93
CA GLY A 44 -14.57 -8.00 -18.96
C GLY A 44 -13.19 -7.46 -18.57
N LYS A 45 -12.45 -8.19 -17.73
CA LYS A 45 -11.12 -7.81 -17.22
C LYS A 45 -9.95 -8.59 -17.84
N GLU A 46 -10.22 -9.38 -18.88
CA GLU A 46 -9.23 -10.27 -19.53
C GLU A 46 -7.97 -9.56 -20.02
N SER A 47 -8.10 -8.30 -20.41
CA SER A 47 -7.00 -7.50 -20.97
C SER A 47 -6.29 -6.58 -19.98
N ILE A 48 -6.71 -6.57 -18.72
CA ILE A 48 -6.07 -5.73 -17.69
C ILE A 48 -4.67 -6.23 -17.41
N LYS A 49 -3.67 -5.39 -17.70
CA LYS A 49 -2.27 -5.71 -17.45
C LYS A 49 -1.89 -5.56 -15.97
N VAL A 50 -0.86 -6.29 -15.57
CA VAL A 50 -0.29 -6.17 -14.21
C VAL A 50 0.12 -4.73 -13.92
N LYS A 51 0.81 -4.04 -14.84
CA LYS A 51 1.21 -2.63 -14.67
C LYS A 51 0.02 -1.67 -14.48
N THR A 52 -1.09 -1.89 -15.19
CA THR A 52 -2.33 -1.11 -15.09
C THR A 52 -2.98 -1.28 -13.71
N LEU A 53 -2.99 -2.52 -13.20
CA LEU A 53 -3.47 -2.80 -11.86
C LEU A 53 -2.61 -2.10 -10.79
N LEU A 54 -1.30 -2.26 -10.87
CA LEU A 54 -0.35 -1.72 -9.90
C LEU A 54 -0.35 -0.19 -9.86
N SER A 55 -0.57 0.48 -11.01
CA SER A 55 -0.61 1.95 -11.11
C SER A 55 -2.00 2.57 -10.88
N HIS A 56 -2.91 1.82 -10.27
CA HIS A 56 -4.25 2.30 -9.89
C HIS A 56 -5.17 2.71 -11.05
N GLN A 57 -5.01 2.06 -12.21
CA GLN A 57 -5.78 2.35 -13.43
C GLN A 57 -6.74 1.23 -13.85
N ALA A 58 -6.89 0.18 -13.03
CA ALA A 58 -7.67 -1.01 -13.39
C ALA A 58 -9.20 -0.86 -13.18
N GLY A 59 -9.68 0.26 -12.62
CA GLY A 59 -11.10 0.42 -12.30
C GLY A 59 -11.61 -0.46 -11.17
N MET A 60 -10.71 -0.99 -10.33
CA MET A 60 -11.04 -1.96 -9.27
C MET A 60 -10.92 -1.36 -7.86
N TYR A 61 -11.26 -0.08 -7.69
CA TYR A 61 -11.01 0.69 -6.48
C TYR A 61 -12.00 0.44 -5.32
N GLY A 62 -12.96 -0.48 -5.48
CA GLY A 62 -13.91 -0.90 -4.45
C GLY A 62 -14.61 -2.19 -4.81
N TRP A 63 -15.40 -2.73 -3.89
CA TRP A 63 -16.31 -3.85 -4.13
C TRP A 63 -17.66 -3.33 -4.61
N ARG A 64 -18.24 -3.94 -5.64
CA ARG A 64 -19.60 -3.61 -6.11
C ARG A 64 -20.67 -4.07 -5.14
N GLN A 65 -20.45 -5.20 -4.49
CA GLN A 65 -21.33 -5.68 -3.44
C GLN A 65 -21.00 -5.03 -2.10
N PRO A 66 -21.99 -4.74 -1.25
CA PRO A 66 -21.72 -4.36 0.14
C PRO A 66 -20.98 -5.48 0.87
N ILE A 67 -19.93 -5.12 1.59
CA ILE A 67 -19.15 -6.01 2.46
C ILE A 67 -18.95 -5.38 3.83
N ASP A 68 -18.71 -6.21 4.83
CA ASP A 68 -18.37 -5.79 6.19
C ASP A 68 -16.86 -5.85 6.43
N GLU A 69 -16.37 -5.11 7.44
CA GLU A 69 -14.95 -5.16 7.83
C GLU A 69 -14.47 -6.57 8.18
N THR A 70 -15.36 -7.41 8.72
CA THR A 70 -15.08 -8.83 9.07
C THR A 70 -14.93 -9.73 7.83
N ASP A 71 -15.42 -9.30 6.66
CA ASP A 71 -15.23 -10.04 5.42
C ASP A 71 -13.76 -9.99 4.95
N PHE A 72 -13.00 -8.97 5.35
CA PHE A 72 -11.55 -8.90 5.09
C PHE A 72 -10.78 -10.10 5.68
N TYR A 73 -11.32 -10.77 6.69
CA TYR A 73 -10.70 -11.96 7.30
C TYR A 73 -10.96 -13.24 6.49
N LYS A 74 -11.83 -13.16 5.48
CA LYS A 74 -12.22 -14.26 4.59
C LYS A 74 -11.57 -14.03 3.22
N TRP A 75 -10.28 -14.29 3.11
CA TRP A 75 -9.49 -14.00 1.90
C TRP A 75 -10.17 -14.45 0.61
N ASP A 76 -10.50 -15.73 0.51
CA ASP A 76 -11.05 -16.30 -0.72
C ASP A 76 -12.39 -15.65 -1.10
N TYR A 77 -13.24 -15.28 -0.11
CA TYR A 77 -14.51 -14.61 -0.35
C TYR A 77 -14.32 -13.21 -0.99
N VAL A 78 -13.49 -12.36 -0.40
CA VAL A 78 -13.31 -10.99 -0.92
C VAL A 78 -12.57 -10.97 -2.25
N VAL A 79 -11.67 -11.94 -2.47
CA VAL A 79 -10.95 -12.14 -3.72
C VAL A 79 -11.88 -12.64 -4.82
N ASP A 80 -12.79 -13.59 -4.51
CA ASP A 80 -13.79 -14.08 -5.45
C ASP A 80 -14.75 -12.97 -5.90
N LEU A 81 -15.19 -12.11 -4.99
CA LEU A 81 -15.99 -10.92 -5.35
C LEU A 81 -15.24 -10.02 -6.35
N LEU A 82 -13.95 -9.76 -6.14
CA LEU A 82 -13.13 -8.96 -7.04
C LEU A 82 -12.90 -9.65 -8.40
N ALA A 83 -12.75 -10.98 -8.39
CA ALA A 83 -12.59 -11.75 -9.62
C ALA A 83 -13.85 -11.68 -10.50
N ASN A 84 -15.04 -11.71 -9.90
CA ASN A 84 -16.30 -11.82 -10.62
C ASN A 84 -16.97 -10.48 -10.96
N GLN A 85 -16.59 -9.38 -10.32
CA GLN A 85 -17.20 -8.07 -10.60
C GLN A 85 -16.65 -7.44 -11.88
N GLU A 86 -17.45 -6.57 -12.50
CA GLU A 86 -17.00 -5.67 -13.55
C GLU A 86 -16.19 -4.50 -12.96
N PRO A 87 -15.20 -3.96 -13.68
CA PRO A 87 -14.53 -2.72 -13.27
C PRO A 87 -15.48 -1.52 -13.30
N TYR A 88 -15.20 -0.49 -12.51
CA TYR A 88 -16.00 0.75 -12.48
C TYR A 88 -15.77 1.66 -13.70
N HIS A 89 -14.62 1.51 -14.35
CA HIS A 89 -14.27 2.18 -15.61
C HIS A 89 -13.31 1.28 -16.40
N LYS A 90 -13.13 1.56 -17.67
CA LYS A 90 -12.18 0.82 -18.51
C LYS A 90 -10.75 1.01 -18.00
N ALA A 91 -9.96 -0.04 -18.12
CA ALA A 91 -8.54 0.01 -17.79
C ALA A 91 -7.84 1.16 -18.56
N ASP A 92 -6.89 1.81 -17.91
CA ASP A 92 -6.09 2.94 -18.41
C ASP A 92 -6.88 4.23 -18.71
N GLU A 93 -8.21 4.26 -18.46
CA GLU A 93 -9.05 5.46 -18.71
C GLU A 93 -8.90 6.52 -17.62
N LYS A 94 -8.78 6.08 -16.35
CA LYS A 94 -8.74 6.98 -15.18
C LYS A 94 -7.75 6.48 -14.15
N ILE A 95 -7.19 7.42 -13.40
CA ILE A 95 -6.46 7.13 -12.17
C ILE A 95 -7.44 7.17 -11.01
N CYS A 96 -7.60 6.04 -10.34
CA CYS A 96 -8.47 5.89 -9.18
C CYS A 96 -7.75 5.08 -8.11
N TYR A 97 -7.22 5.71 -7.10
CA TYR A 97 -6.54 5.01 -6.02
C TYR A 97 -7.37 3.83 -5.49
N HIS A 98 -6.78 2.66 -5.37
CA HIS A 98 -7.41 1.44 -4.86
C HIS A 98 -7.05 1.25 -3.38
N PRO A 99 -7.71 1.95 -2.42
CA PRO A 99 -7.20 2.02 -1.04
C PRO A 99 -7.16 0.68 -0.32
N LYS A 100 -8.08 -0.22 -0.63
CA LYS A 100 -8.26 -1.51 0.04
C LYS A 100 -8.06 -2.69 -0.90
N THR A 101 -8.75 -2.64 -2.02
CA THR A 101 -8.81 -3.73 -3.00
C THR A 101 -7.45 -4.10 -3.56
N ILE A 102 -6.53 -3.13 -3.73
CA ILE A 102 -5.18 -3.39 -4.25
C ILE A 102 -4.42 -4.45 -3.43
N GLY A 103 -4.63 -4.46 -2.11
CA GLY A 103 -3.96 -5.43 -1.23
C GLY A 103 -4.39 -6.87 -1.53
N PHE A 104 -5.67 -7.09 -1.77
CA PHE A 104 -6.20 -8.39 -2.12
C PHE A 104 -5.88 -8.77 -3.58
N LEU A 105 -5.99 -7.82 -4.51
CA LEU A 105 -5.68 -8.03 -5.93
C LEU A 105 -4.19 -8.40 -6.13
N VAL A 106 -3.29 -7.61 -5.59
CA VAL A 106 -1.85 -7.86 -5.67
C VAL A 106 -1.43 -9.04 -4.80
N GLY A 107 -2.04 -9.16 -3.62
CA GLY A 107 -1.79 -10.28 -2.72
C GLY A 107 -2.17 -11.62 -3.33
N GLU A 108 -3.27 -11.70 -4.10
CA GLU A 108 -3.65 -12.90 -4.84
C GLU A 108 -2.64 -13.24 -5.94
N LEU A 109 -2.14 -12.24 -6.69
CA LEU A 109 -1.05 -12.46 -7.64
C LEU A 109 0.20 -13.02 -6.95
N ILE A 110 0.63 -12.42 -5.83
CA ILE A 110 1.76 -12.92 -5.03
C ILE A 110 1.52 -14.37 -4.61
N LYS A 111 0.34 -14.68 -4.06
CA LYS A 111 -0.03 -16.03 -3.61
C LYS A 111 0.04 -17.04 -4.76
N ARG A 112 -0.46 -16.70 -5.95
CA ARG A 112 -0.49 -17.59 -7.11
C ARG A 112 0.90 -17.88 -7.67
N VAL A 113 1.77 -16.87 -7.74
CA VAL A 113 3.11 -17.06 -8.32
C VAL A 113 4.14 -17.62 -7.32
N THR A 114 3.85 -17.59 -6.03
CA THR A 114 4.76 -18.08 -4.97
C THR A 114 4.25 -19.30 -4.21
N ASN A 115 2.96 -19.60 -4.26
CA ASN A 115 2.26 -20.54 -3.40
C ASN A 115 2.41 -20.22 -1.89
N LYS A 116 2.61 -18.95 -1.55
CA LYS A 116 2.79 -18.45 -0.18
C LYS A 116 1.93 -17.21 0.02
N SER A 117 1.46 -16.97 1.25
CA SER A 117 0.76 -15.75 1.60
C SER A 117 1.67 -14.52 1.53
N VAL A 118 1.08 -13.31 1.53
CA VAL A 118 1.85 -12.06 1.53
C VAL A 118 2.72 -11.94 2.77
N GLY A 119 2.17 -12.26 3.96
CA GLY A 119 2.92 -12.25 5.20
C GLY A 119 4.10 -13.22 5.20
N LYS A 120 3.93 -14.41 4.61
CA LYS A 120 5.03 -15.37 4.50
C LYS A 120 6.13 -14.90 3.54
N ASN A 121 5.78 -14.29 2.40
CA ASN A 121 6.76 -13.67 1.51
C ASN A 121 7.50 -12.52 2.20
N LEU A 122 6.78 -11.67 2.94
CA LEU A 122 7.36 -10.57 3.71
C LEU A 122 8.38 -11.07 4.74
N GLU A 123 8.03 -12.14 5.47
CA GLU A 123 8.91 -12.75 6.46
C GLU A 123 10.21 -13.26 5.83
N GLU A 124 10.11 -14.01 4.74
CA GLU A 124 11.27 -14.64 4.09
C GLU A 124 12.16 -13.65 3.35
N LEU A 125 11.55 -12.64 2.68
CA LEU A 125 12.29 -11.71 1.83
C LEU A 125 12.88 -10.52 2.59
N LEU A 126 12.23 -10.07 3.65
CA LEU A 126 12.58 -8.83 4.32
C LEU A 126 12.80 -8.99 5.83
N ASN A 127 11.86 -9.58 6.58
CA ASN A 127 11.98 -9.62 8.04
C ASN A 127 13.15 -10.46 8.54
N SER A 128 13.19 -11.73 8.13
CA SER A 128 14.23 -12.66 8.57
C SER A 128 15.64 -12.21 8.13
N PRO A 129 15.88 -11.81 6.86
CA PRO A 129 17.20 -11.36 6.45
C PRO A 129 17.64 -10.04 7.09
N LEU A 130 16.70 -9.16 7.41
CA LEU A 130 16.98 -7.83 7.94
C LEU A 130 16.76 -7.73 9.46
N GLU A 131 16.29 -8.78 10.12
CA GLU A 131 15.93 -8.75 11.53
C GLU A 131 14.97 -7.60 11.87
N THR A 132 13.94 -7.40 11.00
CA THR A 132 12.96 -6.33 11.15
C THR A 132 11.64 -6.84 11.73
N LYS A 133 10.82 -5.92 12.21
CA LYS A 133 9.45 -6.17 12.68
C LYS A 133 8.46 -5.48 11.76
N CYS A 134 8.03 -6.17 10.72
CA CYS A 134 7.08 -5.68 9.75
C CYS A 134 6.16 -6.85 9.37
N PHE A 135 4.91 -6.85 9.84
CA PHE A 135 4.03 -8.01 9.76
C PHE A 135 2.72 -7.66 9.05
N ILE A 136 2.35 -8.47 8.06
CA ILE A 136 1.01 -8.56 7.50
C ILE A 136 0.49 -9.93 7.94
N GLY A 137 -0.57 -9.94 8.77
CA GLY A 137 -0.90 -11.12 9.57
C GLY A 137 0.06 -11.23 10.76
N THR A 138 -0.08 -10.31 11.73
CA THR A 138 0.83 -10.22 12.87
C THR A 138 0.66 -11.41 13.82
N PRO A 139 1.70 -12.20 14.06
CA PRO A 139 1.62 -13.32 14.99
C PRO A 139 1.20 -12.88 16.40
N SER A 140 0.39 -13.69 17.08
CA SER A 140 -0.15 -13.36 18.41
C SER A 140 0.93 -13.09 19.47
N ALA A 141 2.11 -13.70 19.32
CA ALA A 141 3.26 -13.45 20.20
C ALA A 141 3.74 -11.97 20.22
N TYR A 142 3.36 -11.18 19.22
CA TYR A 142 3.69 -9.75 19.15
C TYR A 142 2.54 -8.84 19.59
N HIS A 143 1.33 -9.36 19.87
CA HIS A 143 0.15 -8.54 20.13
C HIS A 143 0.31 -7.62 21.36
N ASP A 144 1.01 -8.04 22.39
CA ASP A 144 1.30 -7.22 23.58
C ASP A 144 2.29 -6.06 23.29
N ASN A 145 2.97 -6.11 22.15
CA ASN A 145 3.88 -5.05 21.71
C ASN A 145 3.23 -4.08 20.72
N ILE A 146 1.94 -4.24 20.42
CA ILE A 146 1.22 -3.37 19.47
C ILE A 146 0.60 -2.20 20.24
N ALA A 147 0.98 -0.98 19.88
CA ALA A 147 0.30 0.22 20.36
C ALA A 147 -1.09 0.33 19.74
N GLU A 148 -2.12 0.51 20.56
CA GLU A 148 -3.47 0.76 20.08
C GLU A 148 -3.58 2.09 19.34
N LEU A 149 -4.31 2.08 18.23
CA LEU A 149 -4.63 3.27 17.47
C LEU A 149 -5.68 4.12 18.23
N ILE A 150 -5.45 5.41 18.23
CA ILE A 150 -6.30 6.40 18.90
C ILE A 150 -6.78 7.42 17.86
N SER A 151 -8.10 7.62 17.76
CA SER A 151 -8.68 8.65 16.89
C SER A 151 -8.58 10.02 17.53
N SER A 152 -7.91 10.96 16.86
CA SER A 152 -7.92 12.37 17.28
C SER A 152 -9.28 13.02 17.03
N GLU A 153 -9.47 14.21 17.58
CA GLU A 153 -10.65 15.04 17.31
C GLU A 153 -10.71 15.45 15.82
N SER A 154 -9.57 15.77 15.20
CA SER A 154 -9.49 16.12 13.79
C SER A 154 -9.91 14.97 12.89
N LEU A 155 -9.56 13.72 13.23
CA LEU A 155 -10.02 12.54 12.49
C LEU A 155 -11.55 12.40 12.59
N ARG A 156 -12.11 12.52 13.78
CA ARG A 156 -13.57 12.42 13.97
C ARG A 156 -14.32 13.49 13.17
N LYS A 157 -13.81 14.74 13.16
CA LYS A 157 -14.39 15.85 12.38
C LYS A 157 -14.30 15.63 10.86
N ALA A 158 -13.19 15.10 10.35
CA ALA A 158 -12.98 14.87 8.91
C ALA A 158 -14.03 13.91 8.30
N PHE A 159 -14.58 13.00 9.08
CA PHE A 159 -15.60 12.04 8.64
C PHE A 159 -17.03 12.39 9.09
N SER A 160 -17.24 13.55 9.73
CA SER A 160 -18.57 14.00 10.18
C SER A 160 -19.31 14.88 9.16
N ASP A 161 -18.61 15.35 8.12
CA ASP A 161 -19.20 16.23 7.09
C ASP A 161 -19.66 15.40 5.86
N PRO A 162 -20.97 15.19 5.67
CA PRO A 162 -21.49 14.43 4.55
C PRO A 162 -21.50 15.19 3.22
N THR A 163 -21.16 16.50 3.21
CA THR A 163 -21.33 17.35 2.02
C THR A 163 -20.28 17.14 0.92
N ASN A 164 -19.15 16.50 1.24
CA ASN A 164 -18.04 16.25 0.31
C ASN A 164 -17.88 14.78 -0.08
N VAL A 165 -18.93 13.98 0.02
CA VAL A 165 -18.88 12.54 -0.23
C VAL A 165 -19.47 12.25 -1.61
N ASP A 166 -18.60 11.98 -2.58
CA ASP A 166 -19.03 11.54 -3.92
C ASP A 166 -18.96 10.00 -4.07
N GLU A 167 -19.40 9.51 -5.23
CA GLU A 167 -19.43 8.07 -5.53
C GLU A 167 -18.07 7.39 -5.47
N TYR A 168 -16.99 8.07 -5.86
CA TYR A 168 -15.63 7.52 -5.80
C TYR A 168 -15.19 7.31 -4.35
N LEU A 169 -15.46 8.28 -3.49
CA LEU A 169 -15.11 8.21 -2.07
C LEU A 169 -15.95 7.16 -1.34
N ILE A 170 -17.27 7.11 -1.63
CA ILE A 170 -18.16 6.07 -1.09
C ILE A 170 -17.64 4.69 -1.47
N THR A 171 -17.40 4.45 -2.75
CA THR A 171 -16.97 3.16 -3.27
C THR A 171 -15.61 2.74 -2.69
N ALA A 172 -14.65 3.64 -2.67
CA ALA A 172 -13.28 3.32 -2.28
C ALA A 172 -13.10 3.21 -0.75
N PHE A 173 -13.78 4.06 0.04
CA PHE A 173 -13.51 4.19 1.47
C PHE A 173 -14.65 3.78 2.39
N LEU A 174 -15.90 3.79 1.92
CA LEU A 174 -17.05 3.52 2.78
C LEU A 174 -17.67 2.13 2.58
N ASN A 175 -17.17 1.34 1.65
CA ASN A 175 -17.58 -0.05 1.46
C ASN A 175 -16.40 -1.04 1.67
N PRO A 176 -16.18 -1.50 2.92
CA PRO A 176 -16.75 -1.02 4.18
C PRO A 176 -16.00 0.22 4.70
N ALA A 177 -16.61 0.97 5.61
CA ALA A 177 -15.93 2.10 6.25
C ALA A 177 -14.83 1.61 7.20
N ASN A 178 -13.66 2.27 7.20
CA ASN A 178 -12.59 1.96 8.14
C ASN A 178 -12.92 2.48 9.53
N ARG A 179 -12.72 1.64 10.55
CA ARG A 179 -12.91 2.01 11.94
C ARG A 179 -11.62 1.78 12.73
N THR A 180 -11.17 2.80 13.46
CA THR A 180 -10.00 2.70 14.34
C THR A 180 -10.14 1.55 15.34
N LYS A 181 -11.37 1.34 15.86
CA LYS A 181 -11.64 0.28 16.81
C LYS A 181 -11.39 -1.12 16.23
N THR A 182 -11.78 -1.35 14.97
CA THR A 182 -11.58 -2.64 14.28
C THR A 182 -10.08 -2.93 14.12
N ALA A 183 -9.29 -1.90 13.80
CA ALA A 183 -7.84 -2.06 13.63
C ALA A 183 -7.09 -2.44 14.93
N ASN A 184 -7.75 -2.31 16.09
CA ASN A 184 -7.19 -2.71 17.39
C ASN A 184 -7.58 -4.13 17.83
N THR A 185 -8.40 -4.85 17.04
CA THR A 185 -8.83 -6.20 17.39
C THR A 185 -7.78 -7.26 17.06
N ALA A 186 -7.85 -8.40 17.74
CA ALA A 186 -6.95 -9.52 17.50
C ALA A 186 -7.18 -10.13 16.10
N GLU A 187 -8.43 -10.19 15.66
CA GLU A 187 -8.82 -10.70 14.34
C GLU A 187 -8.19 -9.87 13.21
N TRP A 188 -8.24 -8.53 13.32
CA TRP A 188 -7.57 -7.63 12.37
C TRP A 188 -6.07 -7.85 12.34
N ARG A 189 -5.45 -8.00 13.51
CA ARG A 189 -3.99 -8.21 13.61
C ARG A 189 -3.55 -9.51 12.97
N LEU A 190 -4.35 -10.58 13.13
CA LEU A 190 -4.06 -11.92 12.59
C LEU A 190 -4.36 -12.05 11.10
N ALA A 191 -5.32 -11.29 10.58
CA ALA A 191 -5.68 -11.34 9.17
C ALA A 191 -4.57 -10.76 8.28
N GLU A 192 -4.49 -11.21 7.04
CA GLU A 192 -3.68 -10.56 6.01
C GLU A 192 -4.54 -9.60 5.20
N ILE A 193 -4.35 -8.29 5.40
CA ILE A 193 -5.01 -7.21 4.65
C ILE A 193 -3.90 -6.31 4.05
N PRO A 194 -3.25 -6.73 2.97
CA PRO A 194 -1.92 -6.23 2.60
C PRO A 194 -1.85 -4.73 2.30
N ALA A 195 -2.97 -4.11 1.96
CA ALA A 195 -3.03 -2.66 1.73
C ALA A 195 -3.15 -1.83 3.01
N MET A 196 -3.40 -2.44 4.19
CA MET A 196 -3.91 -1.68 5.34
C MET A 196 -3.42 -2.12 6.72
N ASN A 197 -3.06 -3.37 6.91
CA ASN A 197 -2.84 -3.88 8.26
C ASN A 197 -1.42 -4.33 8.58
N CYS A 198 -0.44 -3.84 7.85
CA CYS A 198 0.94 -4.04 8.27
C CYS A 198 1.18 -3.38 9.65
N HIS A 199 1.76 -4.14 10.58
CA HIS A 199 2.22 -3.65 11.87
C HIS A 199 3.74 -3.54 11.85
N SER A 200 4.26 -2.35 12.12
CA SER A 200 5.70 -2.09 12.10
C SER A 200 6.07 -0.91 12.99
N ASN A 201 7.34 -0.57 13.01
CA ASN A 201 7.88 0.65 13.62
C ASN A 201 8.78 1.40 12.63
N SER A 202 9.07 2.66 12.93
CA SER A 202 9.87 3.52 12.06
C SER A 202 11.28 2.96 11.78
N GLY A 203 11.92 2.36 12.77
CA GLY A 203 13.25 1.77 12.58
C GLY A 203 13.25 0.60 11.61
N SER A 204 12.28 -0.32 11.72
CA SER A 204 12.15 -1.45 10.79
C SER A 204 11.82 -0.97 9.37
N LEU A 205 10.89 -0.01 9.24
CA LEU A 205 10.52 0.54 7.94
C LEU A 205 11.69 1.26 7.26
N ALA A 206 12.39 2.13 7.98
CA ALA A 206 13.56 2.83 7.45
C ALA A 206 14.64 1.84 7.00
N LYS A 207 14.93 0.79 7.80
CA LYS A 207 15.88 -0.26 7.44
C LYS A 207 15.47 -1.02 6.18
N ILE A 208 14.18 -1.31 6.00
CA ILE A 208 13.67 -1.97 4.80
C ILE A 208 13.81 -1.06 3.56
N TYR A 209 13.49 0.22 3.67
CA TYR A 209 13.68 1.18 2.57
C TYR A 209 15.16 1.41 2.26
N ASP A 210 16.05 1.48 3.26
CA ASP A 210 17.50 1.56 3.08
C ASP A 210 18.03 0.33 2.34
N PHE A 211 17.59 -0.86 2.73
CA PHE A 211 17.92 -2.09 2.04
C PHE A 211 17.48 -2.07 0.57
N PHE A 212 16.29 -1.54 0.27
CA PHE A 212 15.78 -1.43 -1.08
C PHE A 212 16.56 -0.39 -1.92
N LEU A 213 16.93 0.74 -1.33
CA LEU A 213 17.82 1.74 -1.96
C LEU A 213 19.22 1.15 -2.26
N SER A 214 19.70 0.28 -1.40
CA SER A 214 21.00 -0.38 -1.53
C SER A 214 21.01 -1.58 -2.49
N HIS A 215 20.01 -1.71 -3.38
CA HIS A 215 19.79 -2.86 -4.27
C HIS A 215 21.01 -3.27 -5.08
N LEU A 216 21.86 -2.33 -5.47
CA LEU A 216 23.10 -2.59 -6.21
C LEU A 216 24.13 -3.38 -5.38
N SER A 217 24.27 -3.04 -4.10
CA SER A 217 25.24 -3.67 -3.21
C SER A 217 24.76 -5.01 -2.66
N ASN A 218 23.47 -5.09 -2.30
CA ASN A 218 22.88 -6.30 -1.69
C ASN A 218 22.28 -7.28 -2.71
N LYS A 219 22.21 -6.88 -4.01
CA LYS A 219 21.69 -7.69 -5.12
C LYS A 219 20.25 -8.18 -4.89
N PHE A 220 19.45 -7.41 -4.17
CA PHE A 220 18.05 -7.76 -3.94
C PHE A 220 17.25 -7.76 -5.24
N ILE A 221 17.40 -6.69 -6.04
CA ILE A 221 16.84 -6.56 -7.38
C ILE A 221 17.85 -5.87 -8.30
N SER A 222 17.67 -5.99 -9.62
CA SER A 222 18.46 -5.28 -10.63
C SER A 222 18.15 -3.79 -10.66
N SER A 223 19.10 -2.99 -11.19
CA SER A 223 18.88 -1.54 -11.39
C SER A 223 17.71 -1.26 -12.31
N ASN A 224 17.55 -2.06 -13.37
CA ASN A 224 16.45 -1.90 -14.31
C ASN A 224 15.10 -2.10 -13.62
N THR A 225 14.96 -3.14 -12.79
CA THR A 225 13.75 -3.38 -12.00
C THR A 225 13.50 -2.25 -11.01
N PHE A 226 14.55 -1.79 -10.32
CA PHE A 226 14.44 -0.68 -9.38
C PHE A 226 13.93 0.60 -10.08
N GLU A 227 14.57 1.03 -11.17
CA GLU A 227 14.17 2.22 -11.93
C GLU A 227 12.74 2.12 -12.46
N THR A 228 12.41 0.98 -13.08
CA THR A 228 11.05 0.74 -13.63
C THR A 228 9.97 0.88 -12.57
N LEU A 229 10.23 0.44 -11.34
CA LEU A 229 9.21 0.34 -10.29
C LEU A 229 9.20 1.53 -9.33
N THR A 230 10.20 2.40 -9.37
CA THR A 230 10.28 3.59 -8.50
C THR A 230 10.11 4.91 -9.24
N THR A 231 10.08 4.91 -10.58
CA THR A 231 9.84 6.10 -11.38
C THR A 231 8.35 6.29 -11.70
N VAL A 232 7.98 7.49 -12.12
CA VAL A 232 6.60 7.83 -12.48
C VAL A 232 6.16 7.02 -13.71
N ALA A 233 5.12 6.23 -13.56
CA ALA A 233 4.46 5.48 -14.63
C ALA A 233 3.23 6.22 -15.16
N VAL A 234 2.48 6.86 -14.26
CA VAL A 234 1.28 7.63 -14.60
C VAL A 234 1.19 8.87 -13.71
N SER A 235 0.74 9.97 -14.30
CA SER A 235 0.53 11.26 -13.63
C SER A 235 -0.78 11.89 -14.07
N GLY A 236 -1.57 12.40 -13.15
CA GLY A 236 -2.83 13.06 -13.42
C GLY A 236 -3.71 13.18 -12.20
N ASP A 237 -4.93 13.66 -12.39
CA ASP A 237 -5.92 13.78 -11.31
C ASP A 237 -6.42 12.39 -10.90
N ASP A 238 -6.20 12.04 -9.64
CA ASP A 238 -6.75 10.82 -9.05
C ASP A 238 -8.19 11.11 -8.58
N HIS A 239 -9.15 10.39 -9.17
CA HIS A 239 -10.57 10.61 -8.91
C HIS A 239 -11.01 10.18 -7.50
N VAL A 240 -10.27 9.30 -6.84
CA VAL A 240 -10.52 8.88 -5.45
C VAL A 240 -9.86 9.85 -4.46
N MET A 241 -8.61 10.26 -4.73
CA MET A 241 -7.83 11.14 -3.84
C MET A 241 -8.19 12.62 -4.03
N LYS A 242 -8.89 12.99 -5.10
CA LYS A 242 -9.27 14.36 -5.46
C LYS A 242 -8.07 15.32 -5.53
N SER A 243 -6.96 14.83 -6.00
CA SER A 243 -5.73 15.60 -6.16
C SER A 243 -4.85 15.01 -7.27
N PRO A 244 -3.97 15.81 -7.86
CA PRO A 244 -2.95 15.29 -8.77
C PRO A 244 -2.07 14.29 -8.03
N MET A 245 -1.89 13.10 -8.62
CA MET A 245 -1.05 12.03 -8.10
C MET A 245 -0.07 11.55 -9.18
N GLN A 246 1.06 11.03 -8.73
CA GLN A 246 2.04 10.36 -9.56
C GLN A 246 2.26 8.96 -8.99
N TRP A 247 1.94 7.95 -9.78
CA TRP A 247 2.09 6.55 -9.37
C TRP A 247 3.13 5.85 -10.20
N SER A 248 3.93 5.00 -9.57
CA SER A 248 4.85 4.09 -10.25
C SER A 248 4.15 2.81 -10.69
N HIS A 249 4.84 1.97 -11.49
CA HIS A 249 4.37 0.62 -11.82
C HIS A 249 4.37 -0.37 -10.64
N ALA A 250 4.81 0.03 -9.47
CA ALA A 250 4.68 -0.76 -8.24
C ALA A 250 3.62 -0.20 -7.27
N GLY A 251 2.93 0.89 -7.65
CA GLY A 251 1.96 1.57 -6.79
C GLY A 251 2.58 2.45 -5.72
N TYR A 252 3.86 2.82 -5.85
CA TYR A 252 4.43 3.89 -5.03
C TYR A 252 3.88 5.25 -5.48
N SER A 253 3.59 6.11 -4.52
CA SER A 253 3.54 7.54 -4.79
C SER A 253 4.96 8.03 -5.07
N VAL A 254 5.16 8.73 -6.18
CA VAL A 254 6.47 9.18 -6.65
C VAL A 254 6.52 10.70 -6.69
N GLY A 255 7.72 11.21 -6.61
CA GLY A 255 7.99 12.64 -6.63
C GLY A 255 7.99 13.23 -5.23
N GLY A 256 8.97 14.10 -5.01
CA GLY A 256 9.12 14.88 -3.80
C GLY A 256 7.97 15.88 -3.64
N GLY A 257 8.27 17.11 -3.53
CA GLY A 257 7.30 18.18 -3.43
C GLY A 257 6.69 18.23 -2.03
N LYS A 258 5.51 17.65 -1.83
CA LYS A 258 4.81 17.82 -0.55
C LYS A 258 4.90 16.62 0.40
N LEU A 259 5.20 15.42 -0.09
CA LEU A 259 5.11 14.21 0.74
C LEU A 259 6.47 13.70 1.22
N PHE A 260 7.45 13.63 0.33
CA PHE A 260 8.71 12.92 0.58
C PHE A 260 9.94 13.84 0.42
N GLY A 261 9.78 15.14 0.69
CA GLY A 261 10.86 16.12 0.61
C GLY A 261 11.06 16.72 -0.76
N LYS A 262 12.30 17.19 -1.06
CA LYS A 262 12.59 18.02 -2.23
C LYS A 262 12.95 17.24 -3.49
N SER A 263 13.33 15.96 -3.36
CA SER A 263 13.76 15.12 -4.48
C SER A 263 12.57 14.67 -5.35
N SER A 264 12.70 14.86 -6.66
CA SER A 264 11.71 14.36 -7.63
C SER A 264 11.75 12.83 -7.80
N LYS A 265 12.80 12.16 -7.29
CA LYS A 265 12.99 10.72 -7.35
C LYS A 265 12.59 10.00 -6.08
N ALA A 266 12.19 10.73 -5.04
CA ALA A 266 11.70 10.11 -3.81
C ALA A 266 10.42 9.31 -4.11
N PHE A 267 10.33 8.10 -3.54
CA PHE A 267 9.19 7.19 -3.72
C PHE A 267 8.82 6.54 -2.39
N GLY A 268 7.56 6.31 -2.18
CA GLY A 268 7.09 5.73 -0.94
C GLY A 268 5.58 5.66 -0.85
N HIS A 269 5.09 5.52 0.37
CA HIS A 269 3.65 5.54 0.63
C HIS A 269 3.33 6.17 1.98
N THR A 270 2.23 6.93 2.01
CA THR A 270 1.63 7.44 3.26
C THR A 270 0.50 6.53 3.72
N GLY A 271 0.18 6.60 5.01
CA GLY A 271 -0.92 5.84 5.61
C GLY A 271 -1.97 6.75 6.24
N TRP A 272 -3.21 6.26 6.23
CA TRP A 272 -4.32 6.94 6.89
C TRP A 272 -3.97 7.27 8.34
N GLY A 273 -4.21 8.50 8.74
CA GLY A 273 -3.94 9.00 10.08
C GLY A 273 -2.51 9.49 10.31
N GLY A 274 -1.57 9.32 9.34
CA GLY A 274 -0.30 10.05 9.35
C GLY A 274 0.99 9.24 9.24
N SER A 275 0.98 7.91 9.21
CA SER A 275 2.20 7.14 8.96
C SER A 275 2.75 7.39 7.57
N MET A 276 4.06 7.25 7.40
CA MET A 276 4.73 7.30 6.10
C MET A 276 6.05 6.52 6.12
N ALA A 277 6.45 6.04 4.96
CA ALA A 277 7.80 5.54 4.71
C ALA A 277 8.18 5.81 3.26
N PHE A 278 9.42 6.22 3.02
CA PHE A 278 9.91 6.53 1.69
C PHE A 278 11.42 6.31 1.58
N GLY A 279 11.89 6.16 0.35
CA GLY A 279 13.27 6.19 -0.05
C GLY A 279 13.53 7.32 -1.03
N ASP A 280 14.68 7.95 -0.93
CA ASP A 280 15.18 8.95 -1.86
C ASP A 280 16.53 8.50 -2.41
N PRO A 281 16.57 7.97 -3.64
CA PRO A 281 17.81 7.49 -4.24
C PRO A 281 18.78 8.61 -4.64
N GLU A 282 18.29 9.85 -4.79
CA GLU A 282 19.11 11.00 -5.16
C GLU A 282 19.99 11.46 -4.00
N ASN A 283 19.44 11.46 -2.79
CA ASN A 283 20.14 11.88 -1.57
C ASN A 283 20.57 10.71 -0.68
N GLY A 284 20.27 9.46 -1.07
CA GLY A 284 20.62 8.28 -0.29
C GLY A 284 19.88 8.21 1.07
N ILE A 285 18.63 8.67 1.13
CA ILE A 285 17.86 8.75 2.37
C ILE A 285 16.77 7.70 2.37
N SER A 286 16.65 6.98 3.49
CA SER A 286 15.46 6.24 3.88
C SER A 286 14.84 6.88 5.12
N CYS A 287 13.53 7.10 5.10
CA CYS A 287 12.84 7.73 6.21
C CYS A 287 11.49 7.05 6.48
N ALA A 288 11.15 6.93 7.76
CA ALA A 288 9.84 6.45 8.18
C ALA A 288 9.35 7.17 9.43
N TYR A 289 8.06 7.44 9.44
CA TYR A 289 7.34 7.99 10.59
C TYR A 289 6.15 7.10 10.92
N THR A 290 6.05 6.67 12.17
CA THR A 290 4.94 5.87 12.69
C THR A 290 4.37 6.50 13.96
N MET A 291 3.07 6.41 14.13
CA MET A 291 2.36 6.96 15.28
C MET A 291 1.10 6.14 15.58
N ASN A 292 0.59 6.23 16.78
CA ASN A 292 -0.68 5.62 17.16
C ASN A 292 -1.84 6.63 17.29
N LEU A 293 -1.57 7.93 17.38
CA LEU A 293 -2.60 8.97 17.34
C LEU A 293 -2.89 9.37 15.88
N LEU A 294 -4.02 8.91 15.36
CA LEU A 294 -4.47 9.16 13.99
C LEU A 294 -5.05 10.57 13.85
N THR A 295 -4.67 11.28 12.79
CA THR A 295 -5.26 12.57 12.40
C THR A 295 -6.18 12.44 11.18
N GLY A 296 -6.93 13.51 10.87
CA GLY A 296 -7.82 13.54 9.70
C GLY A 296 -7.12 13.70 8.35
N SER A 297 -5.79 13.66 8.31
CA SER A 297 -5.05 13.84 7.07
C SER A 297 -5.12 12.60 6.18
N MET A 298 -5.50 12.80 4.92
CA MET A 298 -5.52 11.74 3.90
C MET A 298 -4.17 11.59 3.20
N LEU A 299 -3.46 12.70 2.97
CA LEU A 299 -2.16 12.76 2.31
C LEU A 299 -1.19 13.58 3.15
N GLY A 300 -0.22 12.89 3.75
CA GLY A 300 0.82 13.52 4.55
C GLY A 300 0.28 14.16 5.84
N ASP A 301 0.85 13.80 6.96
CA ASP A 301 0.55 14.39 8.26
C ASP A 301 1.55 15.51 8.55
N GLN A 302 1.08 16.65 9.08
CA GLN A 302 1.94 17.79 9.35
C GLN A 302 3.11 17.47 10.29
N ARG A 303 2.93 16.52 11.21
CA ARG A 303 4.01 16.04 12.09
C ARG A 303 5.12 15.36 11.28
N ALA A 304 4.74 14.49 10.35
CA ALA A 304 5.68 13.78 9.47
C ALA A 304 6.31 14.74 8.44
N LEU A 305 5.50 15.62 7.82
CA LEU A 305 6.00 16.57 6.81
C LEU A 305 7.03 17.55 7.39
N LYS A 306 6.79 18.05 8.63
CA LYS A 306 7.77 18.91 9.30
C LYS A 306 9.09 18.18 9.60
N LEU A 307 9.02 16.90 9.98
CA LEU A 307 10.22 16.08 10.17
C LEU A 307 10.99 15.93 8.86
N VAL A 308 10.30 15.62 7.76
CA VAL A 308 10.91 15.49 6.43
C VAL A 308 11.57 16.80 6.00
N GLU A 309 10.86 17.93 6.11
CA GLU A 309 11.41 19.26 5.82
C GLU A 309 12.72 19.51 6.60
N THR A 310 12.71 19.25 7.90
CA THR A 310 13.90 19.42 8.76
C THR A 310 15.06 18.54 8.32
N ILE A 311 14.81 17.30 7.89
CA ILE A 311 15.85 16.41 7.36
C ILE A 311 16.49 17.01 6.12
N TYR A 312 15.68 17.46 5.14
CA TYR A 312 16.20 18.03 3.89
C TYR A 312 16.86 19.41 4.07
N ASP A 313 16.52 20.15 5.11
CA ASP A 313 17.19 21.43 5.43
C ASP A 313 18.56 21.22 6.10
N ALA A 314 18.82 20.02 6.62
CA ALA A 314 20.09 19.65 7.25
C ALA A 314 21.09 18.96 6.28
N LEU A 315 20.69 18.67 5.04
CA LEU A 315 21.54 18.13 3.96
C LEU A 315 22.29 19.25 3.23
#